data_8cbcf09741f6612b2399f8a97016ce4f
#
_entry.id   8cbcf09741f6612b2399f8a97016ce4f
#
_cell.length_a   1.000
_cell.length_b   1.000
_cell.length_c   1.000
_cell.angle_alpha   90.00
_cell.angle_beta   90.00
_cell.angle_gamma   90.00
#
_symmetry.space_group_name_H-M   'P 1'
#
loop_
_entity.id
_entity.type
_entity.pdbx_description
1 polymer ?
#
loop_
_entity_poly.entity_id
_entity_poly.type
_entity_poly.pdbx_seq_one_letter_code
_entity_poly.pdbx_strand_id
1 'polypeptide(L)'
;MEEREKRTYEFLDNLGVPYEKYEHEAIMTIEAAEELDKKMGLEICKNLFLSTRHSTEFYLLLMVGSKKFNTGKVSKQINVPRMTFAGDDYMLEYLDIRPGRVSPLGLMNDKGNNVNLLIDEDVLNMEKIAVHPCVNTATLVINTKDLIEKILPACGHSYTKVTV
;
A
#
# COMPACT_ATOMS: atom_id res chain seq x y z
N MET A 1 18.73 5.22 -9.69
CA MET A 1 17.44 5.15 -8.95
C MET A 1 16.31 5.17 -9.96
N GLU A 2 15.37 4.27 -9.78
CA GLU A 2 14.18 4.21 -10.63
C GLU A 2 13.31 5.45 -10.46
N GLU A 3 12.70 5.94 -11.55
CA GLU A 3 11.90 7.17 -11.54
C GLU A 3 10.72 7.12 -10.56
N ARG A 4 10.08 5.96 -10.43
CA ARG A 4 8.96 5.75 -9.49
C ARG A 4 9.40 5.92 -8.04
N GLU A 5 10.59 5.42 -7.72
CA GLU A 5 11.18 5.54 -6.40
C GLU A 5 11.53 6.99 -6.09
N LYS A 6 12.20 7.67 -7.00
CA LYS A 6 12.57 9.06 -6.88
C LYS A 6 11.36 9.97 -6.68
N ARG A 7 10.32 9.74 -7.48
CA ARG A 7 9.06 10.50 -7.38
C ARG A 7 8.43 10.36 -6.00
N THR A 8 8.49 9.16 -5.44
CA THR A 8 7.95 8.88 -4.10
C THR A 8 8.67 9.69 -3.03
N TYR A 9 10.00 9.73 -3.07
CA TYR A 9 10.78 10.52 -2.11
C TYR A 9 10.53 12.01 -2.25
N GLU A 10 10.49 12.51 -3.46
CA GLU A 10 10.18 13.93 -3.73
C GLU A 10 8.80 14.31 -3.18
N PHE A 11 7.82 13.44 -3.38
CA PHE A 11 6.47 13.64 -2.86
C PHE A 11 6.46 13.73 -1.32
N LEU A 12 7.11 12.79 -0.64
CA LEU A 12 7.17 12.77 0.82
C LEU A 12 7.97 13.97 1.36
N ASP A 13 9.08 14.31 0.72
CA ASP A 13 9.91 15.45 1.13
C ASP A 13 9.16 16.77 0.99
N ASN A 14 8.39 16.92 -0.10
CA ASN A 14 7.58 18.13 -0.31
C ASN A 14 6.45 18.27 0.71
N LEU A 15 5.94 17.15 1.23
CA LEU A 15 4.92 17.16 2.28
C LEU A 15 5.51 17.33 3.69
N GLY A 16 6.83 17.23 3.83
CA GLY A 16 7.46 17.24 5.14
C GLY A 16 7.18 15.97 5.94
N VAL A 17 6.94 14.85 5.27
CA VAL A 17 6.71 13.56 5.93
C VAL A 17 8.04 12.87 6.17
N PRO A 18 8.44 12.64 7.43
CA PRO A 18 9.68 11.92 7.73
C PRO A 18 9.51 10.43 7.43
N TYR A 19 10.58 9.79 7.01
CA TYR A 19 10.60 8.36 6.77
C TYR A 19 11.98 7.79 7.06
N GLU A 20 12.02 6.51 7.45
CA GLU A 20 13.26 5.75 7.55
C GLU A 20 13.33 4.86 6.32
N LYS A 21 14.44 4.90 5.61
CA LYS A 21 14.64 4.12 4.38
C LYS A 21 15.54 2.92 4.65
N TYR A 22 15.08 1.76 4.26
CA TYR A 22 15.83 0.50 4.31
C TYR A 22 16.02 -0.01 2.89
N GLU A 23 17.25 0.06 2.38
CA GLU A 23 17.59 -0.48 1.07
C GLU A 23 17.88 -1.96 1.19
N HIS A 24 17.43 -2.75 0.25
CA HIS A 24 17.61 -4.20 0.24
C HIS A 24 17.43 -4.74 -1.19
N GLU A 25 17.84 -5.97 -1.40
CA GLU A 25 17.52 -6.68 -2.64
C GLU A 25 16.04 -7.07 -2.62
N ALA A 26 15.48 -7.37 -3.80
CA ALA A 26 14.10 -7.86 -3.88
C ALA A 26 13.93 -9.08 -2.99
N ILE A 27 12.91 -9.07 -2.12
CA ILE A 27 12.67 -10.13 -1.16
C ILE A 27 12.11 -11.35 -1.88
N MET A 28 12.88 -12.44 -1.89
CA MET A 28 12.52 -13.67 -2.59
C MET A 28 12.27 -14.84 -1.63
N THR A 29 12.59 -14.69 -0.34
CA THR A 29 12.44 -15.75 0.65
C THR A 29 11.81 -15.22 1.93
N ILE A 30 11.21 -16.13 2.71
CA ILE A 30 10.65 -15.82 4.02
C ILE A 30 11.75 -15.37 4.99
N GLU A 31 12.90 -16.01 4.93
CA GLU A 31 14.05 -15.68 5.79
C GLU A 31 14.55 -14.25 5.55
N ALA A 32 14.65 -13.83 4.29
CA ALA A 32 15.04 -12.45 3.94
C ALA A 32 14.03 -11.43 4.45
N ALA A 33 12.73 -11.75 4.34
CA ALA A 33 11.66 -10.89 4.86
C ALA A 33 11.75 -10.75 6.40
N GLU A 34 11.99 -11.86 7.10
CA GLU A 34 12.12 -11.85 8.55
C GLU A 34 13.34 -11.06 9.03
N GLU A 35 14.46 -11.14 8.32
CA GLU A 35 15.65 -10.34 8.63
C GLU A 35 15.36 -8.84 8.47
N LEU A 36 14.68 -8.45 7.41
CA LEU A 36 14.30 -7.07 7.19
C LEU A 36 13.35 -6.57 8.28
N ASP A 37 12.36 -7.37 8.66
CA ASP A 37 11.42 -7.05 9.72
C ASP A 37 12.15 -6.78 11.05
N LYS A 38 13.15 -7.59 11.36
CA LYS A 38 13.98 -7.39 12.56
C LYS A 38 14.74 -6.06 12.51
N LYS A 39 15.30 -5.71 11.37
CA LYS A 39 16.02 -4.43 11.20
C LYS A 39 15.12 -3.25 11.37
N MET A 40 13.90 -3.31 10.86
CA MET A 40 12.92 -2.22 10.95
C MET A 40 12.24 -2.15 12.31
N GLY A 41 12.21 -3.25 13.05
CA GLY A 41 11.46 -3.37 14.30
C GLY A 41 9.96 -3.48 14.09
N LEU A 42 9.52 -3.77 12.88
CA LEU A 42 8.10 -4.02 12.55
C LEU A 42 8.01 -4.82 11.26
N GLU A 43 6.84 -5.41 11.04
CA GLU A 43 6.55 -6.23 9.86
C GLU A 43 6.05 -5.35 8.71
N ILE A 44 6.48 -5.64 7.48
CA ILE A 44 5.98 -4.94 6.30
C ILE A 44 4.50 -5.26 6.10
N CYS A 45 3.70 -4.24 5.78
CA CYS A 45 2.29 -4.41 5.46
C CYS A 45 2.09 -5.10 4.12
N LYS A 46 1.01 -5.85 3.99
CA LYS A 46 0.53 -6.33 2.70
C LYS A 46 -0.29 -5.25 2.02
N ASN A 47 -0.10 -5.12 0.73
CA ASN A 47 -0.87 -4.23 -0.12
C ASN A 47 -1.43 -5.05 -1.28
N LEU A 48 -2.75 -5.15 -1.35
CA LEU A 48 -3.44 -5.96 -2.36
C LEU A 48 -4.25 -5.05 -3.26
N PHE A 49 -4.00 -5.15 -4.57
CA PHE A 49 -4.76 -4.41 -5.57
C PHE A 49 -5.89 -5.28 -6.11
N LEU A 50 -7.12 -4.86 -5.86
CA LEU A 50 -8.31 -5.67 -6.07
C LEU A 50 -9.28 -4.94 -7.00
N SER A 51 -10.14 -5.72 -7.66
CA SER A 51 -11.23 -5.16 -8.45
C SER A 51 -12.50 -5.95 -8.27
N THR A 52 -13.63 -5.31 -8.53
CA THR A 52 -14.90 -5.99 -8.68
C THR A 52 -14.89 -6.80 -9.97
N ARG A 53 -15.83 -7.73 -10.09
CA ARG A 53 -16.05 -8.50 -11.31
C ARG A 53 -16.27 -7.52 -12.46
N HIS A 54 -15.66 -7.80 -13.60
CA HIS A 54 -15.67 -6.95 -14.81
C HIS A 54 -14.84 -5.65 -14.69
N SER A 55 -14.00 -5.54 -13.66
CA SER A 55 -13.06 -4.41 -13.51
C SER A 55 -13.74 -3.04 -13.58
N THR A 56 -14.87 -2.90 -12.88
CA THR A 56 -15.64 -1.65 -12.84
C THR A 56 -15.25 -0.75 -11.66
N GLU A 57 -14.79 -1.35 -10.56
CA GLU A 57 -14.33 -0.63 -9.36
C GLU A 57 -13.02 -1.22 -8.88
N PHE A 58 -12.13 -0.36 -8.39
CA PHE A 58 -10.80 -0.77 -7.95
C PHE A 58 -10.57 -0.40 -6.50
N TYR A 59 -9.85 -1.28 -5.81
CA TYR A 59 -9.57 -1.16 -4.38
C TYR A 59 -8.12 -1.49 -4.09
N LEU A 60 -7.53 -0.73 -3.19
CA LEU A 60 -6.22 -1.04 -2.62
C LEU A 60 -6.43 -1.36 -1.15
N LEU A 61 -6.08 -2.57 -0.73
CA LEU A 61 -6.19 -2.98 0.66
C LEU A 61 -4.82 -2.97 1.32
N LEU A 62 -4.68 -2.12 2.34
CA LEU A 62 -3.52 -2.07 3.21
C LEU A 62 -3.85 -2.86 4.48
N MET A 63 -3.12 -3.95 4.72
CA MET A 63 -3.40 -4.85 5.83
C MET A 63 -2.14 -5.32 6.55
N VAL A 64 -2.30 -5.82 7.77
CA VAL A 64 -1.20 -6.42 8.52
C VAL A 64 -0.63 -7.61 7.77
N GLY A 65 0.70 -7.65 7.61
CA GLY A 65 1.37 -8.61 6.75
C GLY A 65 1.18 -10.07 7.13
N SER A 66 1.07 -10.38 8.43
CA SER A 66 0.90 -11.75 8.92
C SER A 66 -0.53 -12.30 8.78
N LYS A 67 -1.51 -11.44 8.51
CA LYS A 67 -2.90 -11.87 8.37
C LYS A 67 -3.15 -12.54 7.03
N LYS A 68 -4.09 -13.49 7.02
CA LYS A 68 -4.60 -14.08 5.78
C LYS A 68 -5.70 -13.21 5.22
N PHE A 69 -5.68 -12.99 3.91
CA PHE A 69 -6.73 -12.26 3.23
C PHE A 69 -7.91 -13.18 2.90
N ASN A 70 -9.11 -12.77 3.32
CA ASN A 70 -10.37 -13.41 2.94
C ASN A 70 -11.18 -12.42 2.14
N THR A 71 -11.19 -12.62 0.82
CA THR A 71 -11.84 -11.68 -0.10
C THR A 71 -13.34 -11.56 0.15
N GLY A 72 -14.02 -12.67 0.46
CA GLY A 72 -15.46 -12.66 0.74
C GLY A 72 -15.81 -11.83 1.97
N LYS A 73 -15.01 -11.94 3.03
CA LYS A 73 -15.20 -11.17 4.26
C LYS A 73 -15.08 -9.67 4.02
N VAL A 74 -14.05 -9.26 3.30
CA VAL A 74 -13.81 -7.83 3.02
C VAL A 74 -14.84 -7.29 2.04
N SER A 75 -15.14 -8.03 0.97
CA SER A 75 -16.14 -7.61 -0.03
C SER A 75 -17.51 -7.36 0.60
N LYS A 76 -17.91 -8.21 1.53
CA LYS A 76 -19.18 -8.09 2.23
C LYS A 76 -19.28 -6.80 3.05
N GLN A 77 -18.18 -6.43 3.71
CA GLN A 77 -18.14 -5.22 4.54
C GLN A 77 -18.37 -3.95 3.73
N ILE A 78 -17.94 -3.92 2.48
CA ILE A 78 -18.07 -2.75 1.60
C ILE A 78 -19.24 -2.87 0.62
N ASN A 79 -20.08 -3.88 0.78
CA ASN A 79 -21.30 -4.11 -0.01
C ASN A 79 -21.02 -4.23 -1.52
N VAL A 80 -19.98 -4.97 -1.89
CA VAL A 80 -19.68 -5.27 -3.30
C VAL A 80 -19.66 -6.77 -3.52
N PRO A 81 -19.90 -7.25 -4.76
CA PRO A 81 -19.69 -8.64 -5.10
C PRO A 81 -18.25 -9.04 -4.80
N ARG A 82 -18.01 -10.33 -4.61
CA ARG A 82 -16.68 -10.85 -4.28
C ARG A 82 -15.61 -10.28 -5.20
N MET A 83 -14.65 -9.57 -4.61
CA MET A 83 -13.52 -8.99 -5.35
C MET A 83 -12.51 -10.06 -5.76
N THR A 84 -11.74 -9.76 -6.80
CA THR A 84 -10.62 -10.54 -7.28
C THR A 84 -9.39 -9.65 -7.37
N PHE A 85 -8.21 -10.23 -7.59
CA PHE A 85 -7.02 -9.42 -7.85
C PHE A 85 -7.19 -8.69 -9.17
N ALA A 86 -6.90 -7.39 -9.17
CA ALA A 86 -6.96 -6.56 -10.36
C ALA A 86 -5.79 -6.87 -11.29
N GLY A 87 -5.99 -6.68 -12.58
CA GLY A 87 -4.95 -6.93 -13.58
C GLY A 87 -3.79 -5.94 -13.48
N ASP A 88 -2.62 -6.40 -13.93
CA ASP A 88 -1.39 -5.62 -13.90
C ASP A 88 -1.47 -4.35 -14.75
N ASP A 89 -2.25 -4.37 -15.82
CA ASP A 89 -2.46 -3.20 -16.68
C ASP A 89 -3.15 -2.05 -15.92
N TYR A 90 -4.13 -2.37 -15.10
CA TYR A 90 -4.82 -1.38 -14.25
C TYR A 90 -3.91 -0.88 -13.13
N MET A 91 -3.08 -1.76 -12.59
CA MET A 91 -2.09 -1.38 -11.59
C MET A 91 -1.14 -0.33 -12.15
N LEU A 92 -0.65 -0.53 -13.36
CA LEU A 92 0.22 0.41 -14.04
C LEU A 92 -0.52 1.71 -14.40
N GLU A 93 -1.74 1.59 -14.90
CA GLU A 93 -2.54 2.74 -15.32
C GLU A 93 -2.88 3.68 -14.16
N TYR A 94 -3.35 3.13 -13.03
CA TYR A 94 -3.84 3.95 -11.92
C TYR A 94 -2.80 4.26 -10.88
N LEU A 95 -1.93 3.31 -10.56
CA LEU A 95 -0.94 3.47 -9.50
C LEU A 95 0.48 3.75 -10.01
N ASP A 96 0.71 3.49 -11.29
CA ASP A 96 2.05 3.52 -11.89
C ASP A 96 3.04 2.64 -11.13
N ILE A 97 2.60 1.44 -10.78
CA ILE A 97 3.39 0.44 -10.04
C ILE A 97 3.36 -0.88 -10.81
N ARG A 98 4.47 -1.61 -10.77
CA ARG A 98 4.56 -2.97 -11.30
C ARG A 98 4.24 -4.00 -10.22
N PRO A 99 3.84 -5.23 -10.59
CA PRO A 99 3.58 -6.29 -9.62
C PRO A 99 4.73 -6.52 -8.63
N GLY A 100 4.38 -6.88 -7.40
CA GLY A 100 5.35 -7.14 -6.33
C GLY A 100 5.82 -5.90 -5.57
N ARG A 101 5.30 -4.73 -5.91
CA ARG A 101 5.74 -3.44 -5.36
C ARG A 101 4.58 -2.56 -4.90
N VAL A 102 3.39 -3.12 -4.80
CA VAL A 102 2.17 -2.37 -4.50
C VAL A 102 2.30 -1.63 -3.18
N SER A 103 1.87 -0.38 -3.16
CA SER A 103 2.04 0.52 -2.02
C SER A 103 0.94 1.57 -2.01
N PRO A 104 0.49 2.00 -0.82
CA PRO A 104 -0.45 3.12 -0.74
C PRO A 104 0.15 4.43 -1.27
N LEU A 105 1.48 4.52 -1.36
CA LEU A 105 2.14 5.69 -1.94
C LEU A 105 1.88 5.82 -3.44
N GLY A 106 1.48 4.75 -4.11
CA GLY A 106 1.04 4.80 -5.51
C GLY A 106 -0.22 5.63 -5.73
N LEU A 107 -0.98 5.91 -4.68
CA LEU A 107 -2.16 6.77 -4.78
C LEU A 107 -1.84 8.21 -5.20
N MET A 108 -0.59 8.65 -5.05
CA MET A 108 -0.16 9.95 -5.57
C MET A 108 -0.30 10.04 -7.09
N ASN A 109 -0.32 8.90 -7.77
CA ASN A 109 -0.44 8.81 -9.24
C ASN A 109 -1.90 8.68 -9.70
N ASP A 110 -2.82 8.37 -8.79
CA ASP A 110 -4.24 8.17 -9.09
C ASP A 110 -5.00 9.50 -9.04
N LYS A 111 -4.73 10.37 -10.00
CA LYS A 111 -5.30 11.72 -10.06
C LYS A 111 -6.82 11.73 -10.28
N GLY A 112 -7.37 10.69 -10.90
CA GLY A 112 -8.80 10.56 -11.15
C GLY A 112 -9.57 9.94 -9.99
N ASN A 113 -8.90 9.61 -8.88
CA ASN A 113 -9.50 8.95 -7.72
C ASN A 113 -10.24 7.65 -8.12
N ASN A 114 -9.58 6.85 -8.96
CA ASN A 114 -10.14 5.60 -9.47
C ASN A 114 -10.00 4.44 -8.49
N VAL A 115 -9.05 4.51 -7.57
CA VAL A 115 -8.75 3.45 -6.61
C VAL A 115 -9.26 3.85 -5.23
N ASN A 116 -10.06 2.98 -4.64
CA ASN A 116 -10.60 3.18 -3.30
C ASN A 116 -9.68 2.49 -2.29
N LEU A 117 -9.23 3.22 -1.29
CA LEU A 117 -8.33 2.68 -0.27
C LEU A 117 -9.14 2.05 0.87
N LEU A 118 -8.80 0.79 1.17
CA LEU A 118 -9.31 0.07 2.34
C LEU A 118 -8.14 -0.12 3.30
N ILE A 119 -8.35 0.16 4.58
CA ILE A 119 -7.32 -0.03 5.60
C ILE A 119 -7.84 -0.97 6.68
N ASP A 120 -7.07 -2.02 6.93
CA ASP A 120 -7.27 -2.94 8.06
C ASP A 120 -7.26 -2.15 9.37
N GLU A 121 -8.26 -2.35 10.20
CA GLU A 121 -8.37 -1.65 11.48
C GLU A 121 -7.12 -1.81 12.36
N ASP A 122 -6.44 -2.96 12.28
CA ASP A 122 -5.22 -3.18 13.06
C ASP A 122 -4.04 -2.37 12.53
N VAL A 123 -4.01 -2.02 11.24
CA VAL A 123 -3.02 -1.09 10.70
C VAL A 123 -3.25 0.31 11.27
N LEU A 124 -4.50 0.73 11.42
CA LEU A 124 -4.83 2.03 11.99
C LEU A 124 -4.38 2.17 13.45
N ASN A 125 -4.25 1.06 14.15
CA ASN A 125 -3.78 1.03 15.54
C ASN A 125 -2.25 0.98 15.67
N MET A 126 -1.52 0.83 14.56
CA MET A 126 -0.06 0.84 14.54
C MET A 126 0.45 2.28 14.52
N GLU A 127 1.47 2.57 15.33
CA GLU A 127 2.11 3.89 15.32
C GLU A 127 2.86 4.13 14.00
N LYS A 128 3.56 3.11 13.53
CA LYS A 128 4.34 3.15 12.29
C LYS A 128 3.99 1.99 11.40
N ILE A 129 4.13 2.19 10.10
CA ILE A 129 3.92 1.16 9.09
C ILE A 129 5.12 1.09 8.15
N ALA A 130 5.36 -0.09 7.60
CA ALA A 130 6.42 -0.32 6.63
C ALA A 130 5.79 -0.60 5.27
N VAL A 131 6.13 0.19 4.27
CA VAL A 131 5.59 0.12 2.91
C VAL A 131 6.68 0.35 1.88
N HIS A 132 6.47 -0.14 0.65
CA HIS A 132 7.40 0.10 -0.44
C HIS A 132 7.29 1.52 -1.01
N PRO A 133 8.40 2.13 -1.43
CA PRO A 133 8.36 3.39 -2.17
C PRO A 133 8.16 3.13 -3.68
N CYS A 134 7.14 2.35 -4.03
CA CYS A 134 6.78 1.96 -5.40
C CYS A 134 7.85 1.13 -6.13
N VAL A 135 8.82 0.62 -5.41
CA VAL A 135 9.82 -0.36 -5.87
C VAL A 135 9.99 -1.42 -4.79
N ASN A 136 10.57 -2.57 -5.15
CA ASN A 136 10.76 -3.68 -4.21
C ASN A 136 12.21 -3.83 -3.72
N THR A 137 13.04 -2.83 -3.94
CA THR A 137 14.43 -2.78 -3.50
C THR A 137 14.67 -1.81 -2.34
N ALA A 138 13.59 -1.30 -1.79
CA ALA A 138 13.60 -0.48 -0.59
C ALA A 138 12.27 -0.64 0.15
N THR A 139 12.28 -0.32 1.43
CA THR A 139 11.10 -0.26 2.28
C THR A 139 11.21 0.98 3.14
N LEU A 140 10.11 1.69 3.28
CA LEU A 140 10.03 2.90 4.10
C LEU A 140 9.22 2.61 5.36
N VAL A 141 9.70 3.12 6.48
CA VAL A 141 8.93 3.17 7.72
C VAL A 141 8.44 4.60 7.89
N ILE A 142 7.12 4.76 7.94
CA ILE A 142 6.46 6.06 8.10
C ILE A 142 5.49 6.02 9.26
N ASN A 143 5.14 7.19 9.79
CA ASN A 143 4.09 7.27 10.80
C ASN A 143 2.73 7.02 10.15
N THR A 144 1.92 6.17 10.77
CA THR A 144 0.55 5.89 10.30
C THR A 144 -0.27 7.18 10.26
N LYS A 145 -0.09 8.03 11.25
CA LYS A 145 -0.74 9.33 11.33
C LYS A 145 -0.43 10.21 10.11
N ASP A 146 0.80 10.18 9.62
CA ASP A 146 1.20 10.95 8.44
C ASP A 146 0.52 10.42 7.17
N LEU A 147 0.32 9.11 7.05
CA LEU A 147 -0.46 8.55 5.95
C LEU A 147 -1.88 9.15 5.94
N ILE A 148 -2.54 9.14 7.08
CA ILE A 148 -3.94 9.56 7.20
C ILE A 148 -4.10 11.08 7.09
N GLU A 149 -3.24 11.85 7.74
CA GLU A 149 -3.42 13.30 7.89
C GLU A 149 -2.69 14.14 6.84
N LYS A 150 -1.63 13.59 6.21
CA LYS A 150 -0.81 14.34 5.23
C LYS A 150 -0.84 13.72 3.85
N ILE A 151 -0.53 12.44 3.73
CA ILE A 151 -0.37 11.77 2.43
C ILE A 151 -1.71 11.64 1.71
N LEU A 152 -2.71 11.06 2.34
CA LEU A 152 -4.01 10.84 1.70
C LEU A 152 -4.69 12.14 1.30
N PRO A 153 -4.74 13.18 2.15
CA PRO A 153 -5.30 14.47 1.71
C PRO A 153 -4.55 15.08 0.52
N ALA A 154 -3.22 14.98 0.50
CA ALA A 154 -2.43 15.48 -0.63
C ALA A 154 -2.71 14.73 -1.93
N CYS A 155 -3.05 13.45 -1.84
CA CYS A 155 -3.45 12.63 -2.98
C CYS A 155 -4.91 12.81 -3.40
N GLY A 156 -5.71 13.52 -2.59
CA GLY A 156 -7.15 13.63 -2.82
C GLY A 156 -7.90 12.35 -2.52
N HIS A 157 -7.35 11.50 -1.67
CA HIS A 157 -7.94 10.22 -1.28
C HIS A 157 -8.40 10.20 0.16
N SER A 158 -9.42 9.39 0.42
CA SER A 158 -9.86 9.00 1.75
C SER A 158 -9.68 7.49 1.90
N TYR A 159 -10.16 6.92 2.99
CA TYR A 159 -10.10 5.47 3.18
C TYR A 159 -11.35 4.95 3.85
N THR A 160 -11.57 3.64 3.72
CA THR A 160 -12.60 2.90 4.44
C THR A 160 -11.93 1.90 5.35
N LYS A 161 -12.31 1.92 6.62
CA LYS A 161 -11.80 0.96 7.62
C LYS A 161 -12.50 -0.39 7.40
N VAL A 162 -11.72 -1.48 7.38
CA VAL A 162 -12.24 -2.84 7.27
C VAL A 162 -11.62 -3.73 8.33
N THR A 163 -12.31 -4.82 8.63
CA THR A 163 -11.79 -5.90 9.49
C THR A 163 -11.34 -7.05 8.59
N VAL A 164 -10.07 -7.40 8.71
CA VAL A 164 -9.49 -8.47 7.88
C VAL A 164 -9.37 -9.76 8.66
#